data_7f811f4500025804b1f81a32479a12f5
#
_entry.id   7f811f4500025804b1f81a32479a12f5
#
_cell.length_a   1.000
_cell.length_b   1.000
_cell.length_c   1.000
_cell.angle_alpha   90.00
_cell.angle_beta   90.00
_cell.angle_gamma   90.00
#
_symmetry.space_group_name_H-M   'P 1'
#
loop_
_entity.id
_entity.type
_entity.pdbx_description
1 polymer ?
#
loop_
_entity_poly.entity_id
_entity_poly.type
_entity_poly.pdbx_seq_one_letter_code
_entity_poly.pdbx_strand_id
1 'polypeptide(L)'
;VLTRPEDKWPVDKEFEAPYDRMVALGREVAQHGDAVIVGIARNAMPHLANTLALVAEAVPQFGSCRMFVYENDSTDWTDKYLDAFAADNQWLTVEHDTLGGIDSRGFEPERTVRLAHCRNKCLEWVRSNAPQATWVIVLDLDPHGGFSVDGIFNSIGWLSSKATEPSVRRPGGMASFSLWAEHQEEGQPPRIAQYDSWAARPNWWRDRREEIGFAWFSMLLFPVGAPPVPMNSAFGGLCVYMADAILAHGVRYEGGDCEHVLLHRHMQRAGYQLYINPGSRYIAHWQ
;
A
#
# COMPACT_ATOMS: atom_id res chain seq x y z
N VAL A 1 12.89 16.80 9.91
CA VAL A 1 13.51 15.88 8.92
C VAL A 1 12.50 14.79 8.66
N LEU A 2 12.19 14.52 7.38
CA LEU A 2 11.28 13.44 7.01
C LEU A 2 11.94 12.08 7.28
N THR A 3 11.16 11.13 7.79
CA THR A 3 11.60 9.76 7.95
C THR A 3 11.30 8.98 6.68
N ARG A 4 12.31 8.32 6.11
CA ARG A 4 12.23 7.57 4.86
C ARG A 4 12.74 6.15 5.03
N PRO A 5 12.14 5.17 4.37
CA PRO A 5 12.67 3.81 4.37
C PRO A 5 14.10 3.70 3.84
N GLU A 6 14.49 4.55 2.89
CA GLU A 6 15.82 4.59 2.28
C GLU A 6 16.93 4.79 3.31
N ASP A 7 16.65 5.57 4.36
CA ASP A 7 17.62 5.87 5.45
C ASP A 7 17.88 4.64 6.35
N LYS A 8 16.94 3.70 6.38
CA LYS A 8 16.96 2.51 7.24
C LYS A 8 17.21 1.23 6.44
N TRP A 9 16.70 1.19 5.23
CA TRP A 9 16.69 0.01 4.38
C TRP A 9 16.99 0.41 2.94
N PRO A 10 18.27 0.72 2.62
CA PRO A 10 18.69 1.10 1.28
C PRO A 10 18.53 -0.04 0.28
N VAL A 11 18.59 0.29 -1.00
CA VAL A 11 18.63 -0.71 -2.08
C VAL A 11 19.90 -1.54 -1.97
N ASP A 12 19.79 -2.85 -2.15
CA ASP A 12 20.95 -3.73 -2.16
C ASP A 12 21.81 -3.42 -3.39
N LYS A 13 23.12 -3.35 -3.18
CA LYS A 13 24.09 -2.87 -4.19
C LYS A 13 23.99 -3.60 -5.54
N GLU A 14 23.68 -4.88 -5.53
CA GLU A 14 23.52 -5.68 -6.75
C GLU A 14 22.28 -5.30 -7.57
N PHE A 15 21.27 -4.68 -6.92
CA PHE A 15 20.02 -4.28 -7.55
C PHE A 15 19.91 -2.77 -7.82
N GLU A 16 20.89 -1.94 -7.45
CA GLU A 16 20.84 -0.47 -7.64
C GLU A 16 20.53 -0.10 -9.10
N ALA A 17 21.31 -0.58 -10.05
CA ALA A 17 21.14 -0.21 -11.45
C ALA A 17 19.80 -0.66 -12.07
N PRO A 18 19.29 -1.90 -11.87
CA PRO A 18 17.95 -2.26 -12.31
C PRO A 18 16.84 -1.50 -11.57
N TYR A 19 17.03 -1.22 -10.28
CA TYR A 19 16.10 -0.43 -9.48
C TYR A 19 15.95 0.99 -10.05
N ASP A 20 17.06 1.69 -10.28
CA ASP A 20 17.07 3.06 -10.81
C ASP A 20 16.44 3.14 -12.20
N ARG A 21 16.68 2.14 -13.07
CA ARG A 21 16.02 2.07 -14.37
C ARG A 21 14.49 1.97 -14.24
N MET A 22 13.99 1.18 -13.30
CA MET A 22 12.54 1.06 -13.10
C MET A 22 11.95 2.32 -12.47
N VAL A 23 12.65 2.99 -11.56
CA VAL A 23 12.24 4.31 -11.02
C VAL A 23 12.17 5.34 -12.14
N ALA A 24 13.19 5.43 -12.98
CA ALA A 24 13.25 6.38 -14.09
C ALA A 24 12.10 6.13 -15.09
N LEU A 25 11.89 4.87 -15.51
CA LEU A 25 10.77 4.50 -16.37
C LEU A 25 9.43 4.84 -15.74
N GLY A 26 9.26 4.52 -14.45
CA GLY A 26 8.02 4.81 -13.73
C GLY A 26 7.72 6.30 -13.64
N ARG A 27 8.73 7.14 -13.40
CA ARG A 27 8.57 8.60 -13.41
C ARG A 27 8.20 9.14 -14.78
N GLU A 28 8.86 8.64 -15.83
CA GLU A 28 8.54 9.02 -17.21
C GLU A 28 7.08 8.70 -17.55
N VAL A 29 6.63 7.49 -17.24
CA VAL A 29 5.25 7.06 -17.51
C VAL A 29 4.25 7.83 -16.64
N ALA A 30 4.58 8.06 -15.36
CA ALA A 30 3.71 8.76 -14.42
C ALA A 30 3.43 10.21 -14.83
N GLN A 31 4.37 10.90 -15.46
CA GLN A 31 4.17 12.27 -15.96
C GLN A 31 3.07 12.40 -17.00
N HIS A 32 2.65 11.30 -17.62
CA HIS A 32 1.61 11.26 -18.64
C HIS A 32 0.33 10.55 -18.18
N GLY A 33 0.25 10.18 -16.90
CA GLY A 33 -0.88 9.44 -16.35
C GLY A 33 -1.52 10.12 -15.13
N ASP A 34 -2.75 9.69 -14.85
CA ASP A 34 -3.54 10.16 -13.73
C ASP A 34 -3.46 9.16 -12.59
N ALA A 35 -3.08 9.60 -11.40
CA ALA A 35 -3.06 8.79 -10.20
C ALA A 35 -4.10 9.25 -9.17
N VAL A 36 -4.65 8.30 -8.43
CA VAL A 36 -5.44 8.57 -7.24
C VAL A 36 -4.83 7.81 -6.08
N ILE A 37 -4.41 8.54 -5.04
CA ILE A 37 -4.00 7.96 -3.77
C ILE A 37 -5.23 7.87 -2.88
N VAL A 38 -5.46 6.72 -2.26
CA VAL A 38 -6.57 6.55 -1.32
C VAL A 38 -6.06 5.95 -0.02
N GLY A 39 -6.59 6.43 1.10
CA GLY A 39 -6.26 5.90 2.42
C GLY A 39 -7.45 5.97 3.36
N ILE A 40 -7.43 5.11 4.36
CA ILE A 40 -8.34 5.19 5.50
C ILE A 40 -7.54 5.67 6.70
N ALA A 41 -8.14 6.49 7.56
CA ALA A 41 -7.49 7.05 8.73
C ALA A 41 -8.35 6.86 9.98
N ARG A 42 -7.69 6.42 11.07
CA ARG A 42 -8.21 6.46 12.41
C ARG A 42 -7.04 6.44 13.40
N ASN A 43 -6.91 7.50 14.19
CA ASN A 43 -5.84 7.63 15.17
C ASN A 43 -4.45 7.42 14.57
N ALA A 44 -4.14 8.17 13.49
CA ALA A 44 -2.89 8.02 12.72
C ALA A 44 -1.77 8.98 13.18
N MET A 45 -2.04 9.83 14.19
CA MET A 45 -1.00 10.72 14.73
C MET A 45 -0.01 9.96 15.62
N PRO A 46 1.26 10.36 15.68
CA PRO A 46 1.88 11.49 14.98
C PRO A 46 2.39 11.17 13.56
N HIS A 47 2.27 9.92 13.10
CA HIS A 47 2.92 9.42 11.87
C HIS A 47 2.29 9.99 10.59
N LEU A 48 1.01 10.36 10.64
CA LEU A 48 0.27 10.98 9.54
C LEU A 48 0.99 12.19 8.94
N ALA A 49 1.63 13.02 9.77
CA ALA A 49 2.34 14.20 9.31
C ALA A 49 3.49 13.86 8.35
N ASN A 50 4.29 12.85 8.69
CA ASN A 50 5.36 12.36 7.81
C ASN A 50 4.78 11.74 6.53
N THR A 51 3.71 10.97 6.65
CA THR A 51 3.06 10.31 5.52
C THR A 51 2.54 11.33 4.51
N LEU A 52 1.81 12.35 4.95
CA LEU A 52 1.29 13.40 4.05
C LEU A 52 2.40 14.24 3.42
N ALA A 53 3.50 14.49 4.13
CA ALA A 53 4.65 15.17 3.55
C ALA A 53 5.32 14.34 2.44
N LEU A 54 5.44 13.02 2.60
CA LEU A 54 5.94 12.12 1.54
C LEU A 54 4.95 12.04 0.35
N VAL A 55 3.64 12.06 0.61
CA VAL A 55 2.64 12.17 -0.47
C VAL A 55 2.79 13.49 -1.24
N ALA A 56 3.00 14.61 -0.54
CA ALA A 56 3.21 15.91 -1.18
C ALA A 56 4.46 15.94 -2.09
N GLU A 57 5.48 15.12 -1.81
CA GLU A 57 6.62 14.95 -2.71
C GLU A 57 6.29 14.08 -3.94
N ALA A 58 5.40 13.10 -3.80
CA ALA A 58 5.01 12.22 -4.90
C ALA A 58 4.05 12.90 -5.88
N VAL A 59 3.08 13.67 -5.37
CA VAL A 59 1.99 14.29 -6.15
C VAL A 59 2.48 15.04 -7.40
N PRO A 60 3.47 15.94 -7.35
CA PRO A 60 3.90 16.72 -8.52
C PRO A 60 4.63 15.90 -9.59
N GLN A 61 4.91 14.64 -9.34
CA GLN A 61 5.62 13.77 -10.28
C GLN A 61 4.66 13.02 -11.24
N PHE A 62 3.35 13.18 -11.06
CA PHE A 62 2.32 12.65 -11.97
C PHE A 62 1.81 13.74 -12.93
N GLY A 63 1.25 13.34 -14.04
CA GLY A 63 0.51 14.24 -14.94
C GLY A 63 -0.68 14.88 -14.21
N SER A 64 -1.40 14.08 -13.43
CA SER A 64 -2.42 14.53 -12.47
C SER A 64 -2.40 13.56 -11.28
N CYS A 65 -2.53 14.10 -10.06
CA CYS A 65 -2.66 13.26 -8.87
C CYS A 65 -3.64 13.89 -7.89
N ARG A 66 -4.52 13.07 -7.35
CA ARG A 66 -5.46 13.44 -6.28
C ARG A 66 -5.36 12.43 -5.16
N MET A 67 -5.68 12.87 -3.96
CA MET A 67 -5.77 11.98 -2.79
C MET A 67 -7.15 12.08 -2.16
N PHE A 68 -7.68 10.94 -1.77
CA PHE A 68 -8.89 10.84 -0.96
C PHE A 68 -8.61 10.08 0.33
N VAL A 69 -8.99 10.65 1.44
CA VAL A 69 -8.89 10.03 2.76
C VAL A 69 -10.28 9.88 3.36
N TYR A 70 -10.63 8.66 3.74
CA TYR A 70 -11.82 8.37 4.52
C TYR A 70 -11.41 8.21 6.00
N GLU A 71 -11.78 9.18 6.81
CA GLU A 71 -11.48 9.24 8.24
C GLU A 71 -12.71 8.86 9.04
N ASN A 72 -12.53 8.10 10.13
CA ASN A 72 -13.61 7.82 11.05
C ASN A 72 -13.17 7.73 12.49
N ASP A 73 -13.96 8.33 13.38
CA ASP A 73 -13.90 8.18 14.84
C ASP A 73 -12.51 8.42 15.47
N SER A 74 -11.66 9.29 14.93
CA SER A 74 -10.37 9.62 15.53
C SER A 74 -10.52 10.45 16.80
N THR A 75 -9.62 10.23 17.76
CA THR A 75 -9.58 10.92 19.05
C THR A 75 -8.23 11.58 19.35
N ASP A 76 -7.27 11.48 18.43
CA ASP A 76 -5.87 11.88 18.55
C ASP A 76 -5.49 13.08 17.67
N TRP A 77 -6.44 13.89 17.23
CA TRP A 77 -6.26 15.04 16.33
C TRP A 77 -6.03 14.68 14.84
N THR A 78 -6.13 13.42 14.43
CA THR A 78 -6.02 13.00 13.04
C THR A 78 -6.99 13.77 12.13
N ASP A 79 -8.25 13.90 12.52
CA ASP A 79 -9.31 14.63 11.82
C ASP A 79 -8.92 16.09 11.55
N LYS A 80 -8.52 16.80 12.60
CA LYS A 80 -8.14 18.22 12.50
C LYS A 80 -6.86 18.45 11.70
N TYR A 81 -5.92 17.52 11.80
CA TYR A 81 -4.70 17.61 11.02
C TYR A 81 -4.97 17.41 9.53
N LEU A 82 -5.84 16.45 9.17
CA LEU A 82 -6.29 16.23 7.80
C LEU A 82 -6.98 17.47 7.22
N ASP A 83 -7.90 18.07 7.97
CA ASP A 83 -8.61 19.29 7.54
C ASP A 83 -7.66 20.46 7.30
N ALA A 84 -6.75 20.71 8.23
CA ALA A 84 -5.75 21.76 8.10
C ALA A 84 -4.82 21.53 6.89
N PHE A 85 -4.39 20.29 6.68
CA PHE A 85 -3.52 19.95 5.56
C PHE A 85 -4.26 20.06 4.23
N ALA A 86 -5.54 19.65 4.16
CA ALA A 86 -6.37 19.76 2.96
C ALA A 86 -6.66 21.22 2.56
N ALA A 87 -6.78 22.13 3.53
CA ALA A 87 -6.97 23.55 3.28
C ALA A 87 -5.81 24.17 2.45
N ASP A 88 -4.59 23.68 2.66
CA ASP A 88 -3.39 24.13 1.94
C ASP A 88 -3.08 23.29 0.69
N ASN A 89 -3.74 22.13 0.51
CA ASN A 89 -3.41 21.15 -0.53
C ASN A 89 -4.67 20.72 -1.30
N GLN A 90 -5.01 21.42 -2.36
CA GLN A 90 -6.23 21.20 -3.17
C GLN A 90 -6.33 19.80 -3.82
N TRP A 91 -5.24 19.06 -3.87
CA TRP A 91 -5.22 17.67 -4.34
C TRP A 91 -5.73 16.66 -3.30
N LEU A 92 -5.89 17.07 -2.04
CA LEU A 92 -6.42 16.24 -0.96
C LEU A 92 -7.90 16.53 -0.71
N THR A 93 -8.71 15.48 -0.71
CA THR A 93 -10.12 15.49 -0.25
C THR A 93 -10.24 14.58 0.96
N VAL A 94 -10.91 15.03 2.00
CA VAL A 94 -11.18 14.26 3.22
C VAL A 94 -12.68 14.10 3.40
N GLU A 95 -13.10 12.90 3.72
CA GLU A 95 -14.47 12.59 4.15
C GLU A 95 -14.44 12.04 5.57
N HIS A 96 -15.21 12.65 6.47
CA HIS A 96 -15.35 12.22 7.86
C HIS A 96 -16.65 11.45 8.06
N ASP A 97 -16.58 10.36 8.82
CA ASP A 97 -17.76 9.58 9.19
C ASP A 97 -17.71 9.16 10.67
N THR A 98 -18.84 8.76 11.21
CA THR A 98 -18.96 8.23 12.56
C THR A 98 -19.56 6.84 12.50
N LEU A 99 -18.72 5.84 12.66
CA LEU A 99 -19.09 4.43 12.58
C LEU A 99 -19.38 3.80 13.95
N GLY A 100 -19.27 4.60 15.02
CA GLY A 100 -19.57 4.17 16.38
C GLY A 100 -18.48 3.34 17.04
N GLY A 101 -17.23 3.77 16.89
CA GLY A 101 -16.07 3.48 17.73
C GLY A 101 -15.88 2.07 18.31
N ILE A 102 -16.18 1.00 17.57
CA ILE A 102 -15.87 -0.36 18.05
C ILE A 102 -14.37 -0.56 17.95
N ASP A 103 -13.72 -0.73 19.08
CA ASP A 103 -12.26 -0.96 19.17
C ASP A 103 -11.97 -2.46 18.95
N SER A 104 -12.28 -2.96 17.75
CA SER A 104 -11.89 -4.30 17.36
C SER A 104 -10.41 -4.32 16.96
N ARG A 105 -9.63 -5.16 17.64
CA ARG A 105 -8.19 -5.33 17.41
C ARG A 105 -7.90 -6.71 16.84
N GLY A 106 -6.74 -6.84 16.19
CA GLY A 106 -6.29 -8.13 15.69
C GLY A 106 -7.09 -8.65 14.49
N PHE A 107 -7.41 -9.95 14.51
CA PHE A 107 -8.00 -10.70 13.38
C PHE A 107 -9.52 -10.89 13.50
N GLU A 108 -10.20 -10.09 14.30
CA GLU A 108 -11.64 -10.20 14.52
C GLU A 108 -12.43 -9.95 13.23
N PRO A 109 -13.45 -10.79 12.93
CA PRO A 109 -14.25 -10.65 11.72
C PRO A 109 -14.91 -9.28 11.56
N GLU A 110 -15.36 -8.69 12.67
CA GLU A 110 -15.99 -7.37 12.70
C GLU A 110 -15.01 -6.27 12.25
N ARG A 111 -13.73 -6.41 12.60
CA ARG A 111 -12.67 -5.50 12.15
C ARG A 111 -12.50 -5.55 10.65
N THR A 112 -12.41 -6.76 10.07
CA THR A 112 -12.22 -6.93 8.62
C THR A 112 -13.42 -6.43 7.81
N VAL A 113 -14.65 -6.63 8.31
CA VAL A 113 -15.88 -6.09 7.70
C VAL A 113 -15.85 -4.56 7.69
N ARG A 114 -15.43 -3.93 8.79
CA ARG A 114 -15.31 -2.47 8.88
C ARG A 114 -14.23 -1.92 7.95
N LEU A 115 -13.04 -2.52 7.96
CA LEU A 115 -11.97 -2.12 7.05
C LEU A 115 -12.42 -2.24 5.59
N ALA A 116 -13.10 -3.33 5.24
CA ALA A 116 -13.67 -3.51 3.90
C ALA A 116 -14.68 -2.41 3.56
N HIS A 117 -15.55 -2.01 4.50
CA HIS A 117 -16.48 -0.91 4.32
C HIS A 117 -15.74 0.40 4.02
N CYS A 118 -14.81 0.81 4.87
CA CYS A 118 -14.05 2.06 4.71
C CYS A 118 -13.26 2.07 3.38
N ARG A 119 -12.59 0.97 3.04
CA ARG A 119 -11.82 0.87 1.79
C ARG A 119 -12.74 0.86 0.55
N ASN A 120 -13.96 0.31 0.64
CA ASN A 120 -14.93 0.41 -0.45
C ASN A 120 -15.41 1.86 -0.66
N LYS A 121 -15.57 2.66 0.41
CA LYS A 121 -15.82 4.10 0.29
C LYS A 121 -14.74 4.80 -0.55
N CYS A 122 -13.47 4.44 -0.32
CA CYS A 122 -12.37 4.93 -1.14
C CYS A 122 -12.54 4.53 -2.62
N LEU A 123 -12.86 3.27 -2.93
CA LEU A 123 -13.05 2.82 -4.31
C LEU A 123 -14.30 3.46 -4.97
N GLU A 124 -15.37 3.68 -4.21
CA GLU A 124 -16.58 4.38 -4.68
C GLU A 124 -16.25 5.83 -5.04
N TRP A 125 -15.46 6.51 -4.20
CA TRP A 125 -15.01 7.86 -4.48
C TRP A 125 -14.19 7.91 -5.79
N VAL A 126 -13.25 6.98 -5.98
CA VAL A 126 -12.45 6.90 -7.22
C VAL A 126 -13.35 6.69 -8.43
N ARG A 127 -14.30 5.73 -8.37
CA ARG A 127 -15.23 5.47 -9.49
C ARG A 127 -16.06 6.69 -9.86
N SER A 128 -16.44 7.51 -8.89
CA SER A 128 -17.28 8.68 -9.09
C SER A 128 -16.49 9.91 -9.53
N ASN A 129 -15.29 10.11 -9.02
CA ASN A 129 -14.55 11.38 -9.16
C ASN A 129 -13.32 11.25 -10.07
N ALA A 130 -12.83 10.03 -10.32
CA ALA A 130 -11.64 9.77 -11.12
C ALA A 130 -11.75 8.49 -11.97
N PRO A 131 -12.84 8.29 -12.73
CA PRO A 131 -13.04 7.06 -13.49
C PRO A 131 -11.97 6.83 -14.58
N GLN A 132 -11.26 7.89 -14.98
CA GLN A 132 -10.17 7.85 -15.97
C GLN A 132 -8.78 7.61 -15.36
N ALA A 133 -8.67 7.41 -14.04
CA ALA A 133 -7.39 7.17 -13.40
C ALA A 133 -6.62 6.02 -14.09
N THR A 134 -5.32 6.18 -14.21
CA THR A 134 -4.41 5.14 -14.69
C THR A 134 -4.02 4.22 -13.54
N TRP A 135 -3.75 4.82 -12.38
CA TRP A 135 -3.38 4.10 -11.16
C TRP A 135 -4.23 4.49 -9.97
N VAL A 136 -4.52 3.51 -9.14
CA VAL A 136 -5.05 3.70 -7.79
C VAL A 136 -3.99 3.21 -6.80
N ILE A 137 -3.52 4.11 -5.95
CA ILE A 137 -2.51 3.83 -4.93
C ILE A 137 -3.22 3.76 -3.59
N VAL A 138 -3.28 2.57 -3.01
CA VAL A 138 -3.84 2.37 -1.66
C VAL A 138 -2.71 2.47 -0.65
N LEU A 139 -2.88 3.35 0.35
CA LEU A 139 -1.85 3.69 1.33
C LEU A 139 -2.43 3.69 2.75
N ASP A 140 -1.79 2.96 3.66
CA ASP A 140 -2.00 3.11 5.11
C ASP A 140 -1.25 4.35 5.61
N LEU A 141 -1.89 5.14 6.47
CA LEU A 141 -1.45 6.51 6.74
C LEU A 141 -0.61 6.67 8.02
N ASP A 142 -0.28 5.57 8.67
CA ASP A 142 0.37 5.52 9.98
C ASP A 142 1.74 4.79 10.03
N PRO A 143 2.56 4.73 8.95
CA PRO A 143 3.87 4.09 9.03
C PRO A 143 4.83 4.86 9.94
N HIS A 144 5.44 4.18 10.89
CA HIS A 144 6.46 4.78 11.77
C HIS A 144 7.74 5.19 11.03
N GLY A 145 8.13 4.42 10.02
CA GLY A 145 9.34 4.66 9.23
C GLY A 145 9.06 5.21 7.83
N GLY A 146 7.83 5.62 7.54
CA GLY A 146 7.42 6.15 6.25
C GLY A 146 7.30 5.09 5.16
N PHE A 147 7.10 5.57 3.94
CA PHE A 147 7.07 4.75 2.73
C PHE A 147 8.02 5.32 1.66
N SER A 148 8.46 4.47 0.74
CA SER A 148 9.36 4.84 -0.35
C SER A 148 8.60 5.56 -1.46
N VAL A 149 8.89 6.84 -1.69
CA VAL A 149 8.36 7.59 -2.84
C VAL A 149 8.90 7.00 -4.14
N ASP A 150 10.21 6.71 -4.19
CA ASP A 150 10.81 6.03 -5.34
C ASP A 150 10.22 4.63 -5.57
N GLY A 151 9.81 3.96 -4.50
CA GLY A 151 9.12 2.67 -4.57
C GLY A 151 7.78 2.71 -5.29
N ILE A 152 7.05 3.83 -5.23
CA ILE A 152 5.84 4.04 -6.05
C ILE A 152 6.22 4.04 -7.54
N PHE A 153 7.23 4.83 -7.92
CA PHE A 153 7.65 4.92 -9.33
C PHE A 153 8.34 3.65 -9.80
N ASN A 154 9.10 2.97 -8.95
CA ASN A 154 9.63 1.63 -9.25
C ASN A 154 8.49 0.65 -9.56
N SER A 155 7.40 0.68 -8.78
CA SER A 155 6.21 -0.16 -9.00
C SER A 155 5.53 0.17 -10.33
N ILE A 156 5.36 1.46 -10.66
CA ILE A 156 4.82 1.89 -11.95
C ILE A 156 5.72 1.43 -13.10
N GLY A 157 7.03 1.55 -12.96
CA GLY A 157 8.00 1.07 -13.95
C GLY A 157 7.85 -0.42 -14.23
N TRP A 158 7.72 -1.24 -13.20
CA TRP A 158 7.47 -2.67 -13.36
C TRP A 158 6.11 -2.96 -14.00
N LEU A 159 5.03 -2.30 -13.58
CA LEU A 159 3.68 -2.46 -14.16
C LEU A 159 3.64 -2.08 -15.64
N SER A 160 4.45 -1.11 -16.06
CA SER A 160 4.54 -0.63 -17.43
C SER A 160 5.55 -1.40 -18.30
N SER A 161 6.39 -2.22 -17.69
CA SER A 161 7.42 -2.98 -18.39
C SER A 161 6.88 -4.32 -18.92
N LYS A 162 7.42 -4.77 -20.06
CA LYS A 162 7.13 -6.11 -20.61
C LYS A 162 7.67 -7.24 -19.74
N ALA A 163 8.56 -6.96 -18.80
CA ALA A 163 9.16 -7.96 -17.92
C ALA A 163 8.15 -8.58 -16.92
N THR A 164 7.03 -7.91 -16.70
CA THR A 164 5.92 -8.40 -15.83
C THR A 164 4.77 -8.99 -16.62
N GLU A 165 4.83 -9.06 -17.94
CA GLU A 165 3.77 -9.69 -18.74
C GLU A 165 3.72 -11.21 -18.44
N PRO A 166 2.72 -11.70 -17.69
CA PRO A 166 2.57 -13.11 -17.45
C PRO A 166 1.91 -13.79 -18.64
N SER A 167 2.20 -15.07 -18.83
CA SER A 167 1.58 -15.87 -19.88
C SER A 167 0.06 -16.08 -19.68
N VAL A 168 -0.51 -15.79 -18.50
CA VAL A 168 -1.88 -16.15 -18.13
C VAL A 168 -2.71 -14.98 -17.60
N ARG A 169 -2.13 -14.03 -16.87
CA ARG A 169 -2.85 -12.90 -16.26
C ARG A 169 -2.10 -11.59 -16.48
N ARG A 170 -2.84 -10.50 -16.67
CA ARG A 170 -2.26 -9.16 -16.78
C ARG A 170 -1.76 -8.66 -15.43
N PRO A 171 -0.66 -7.89 -15.36
CA PRO A 171 -0.26 -7.23 -14.12
C PRO A 171 -1.38 -6.32 -13.61
N GLY A 172 -1.77 -6.52 -12.35
CA GLY A 172 -2.87 -5.77 -11.75
C GLY A 172 -2.44 -4.87 -10.60
N GLY A 173 -1.31 -5.18 -9.95
CA GLY A 173 -0.82 -4.36 -8.85
C GLY A 173 0.53 -4.81 -8.31
N MET A 174 1.21 -3.86 -7.65
CA MET A 174 2.50 -4.01 -6.98
C MET A 174 2.34 -3.60 -5.51
N ALA A 175 2.28 -4.58 -4.62
CA ALA A 175 2.28 -4.36 -3.19
C ALA A 175 3.69 -4.04 -2.70
N SER A 176 3.82 -3.17 -1.71
CA SER A 176 5.11 -2.88 -1.10
C SER A 176 5.62 -4.05 -0.25
N PHE A 177 6.93 -4.09 -0.06
CA PHE A 177 7.58 -4.91 0.93
C PHE A 177 7.61 -4.14 2.25
N SER A 178 6.91 -4.65 3.24
CA SER A 178 6.73 -3.96 4.52
C SER A 178 7.57 -4.57 5.62
N LEU A 179 8.07 -3.71 6.50
CA LEU A 179 9.01 -4.08 7.54
C LEU A 179 8.48 -3.70 8.93
N TRP A 180 8.77 -4.58 9.86
CA TRP A 180 8.64 -4.37 11.30
C TRP A 180 9.99 -4.61 11.96
N ALA A 181 10.49 -3.61 12.69
CA ALA A 181 11.72 -3.73 13.46
C ALA A 181 11.46 -3.36 14.91
N GLU A 182 11.78 -4.23 15.83
CA GLU A 182 11.53 -4.07 17.26
C GLU A 182 12.72 -4.59 18.09
N HIS A 183 13.19 -3.80 19.04
CA HIS A 183 14.15 -4.24 20.04
C HIS A 183 13.45 -5.13 21.06
N GLN A 184 13.89 -6.38 21.19
CA GLN A 184 13.36 -7.33 22.17
C GLN A 184 14.03 -7.17 23.53
N GLU A 185 15.31 -6.80 23.53
CA GLU A 185 16.12 -6.58 24.75
C GLU A 185 17.05 -5.40 24.54
N GLU A 186 17.34 -4.67 25.62
CA GLU A 186 18.26 -3.54 25.58
C GLU A 186 19.67 -4.01 25.15
N GLY A 187 20.24 -3.32 24.14
CA GLY A 187 21.57 -3.62 23.59
C GLY A 187 21.63 -4.75 22.57
N GLN A 188 20.52 -5.41 22.27
CA GLN A 188 20.44 -6.38 21.17
C GLN A 188 20.01 -5.68 19.86
N PRO A 189 20.44 -6.21 18.71
CA PRO A 189 19.92 -5.70 17.43
C PRO A 189 18.41 -5.93 17.33
N PRO A 190 17.66 -5.06 16.64
CA PRO A 190 16.23 -5.23 16.49
C PRO A 190 15.92 -6.53 15.74
N ARG A 191 14.88 -7.23 16.17
CA ARG A 191 14.28 -8.29 15.36
C ARG A 191 13.57 -7.66 14.17
N ILE A 192 13.97 -8.07 12.99
CA ILE A 192 13.37 -7.60 11.73
C ILE A 192 12.47 -8.70 11.17
N ALA A 193 11.27 -8.33 10.78
CA ALA A 193 10.30 -9.22 10.16
C ALA A 193 9.55 -8.51 9.06
N GLN A 194 8.98 -9.27 8.13
CA GLN A 194 7.98 -8.72 7.25
C GLN A 194 6.69 -8.44 8.03
N TYR A 195 6.19 -7.21 7.93
CA TYR A 195 5.04 -6.76 8.69
C TYR A 195 3.73 -7.42 8.23
N ASP A 196 3.38 -7.28 6.95
CA ASP A 196 2.05 -7.61 6.46
C ASP A 196 1.94 -9.07 5.96
N SER A 197 2.45 -9.99 6.78
CA SER A 197 2.32 -11.43 6.51
C SER A 197 0.87 -11.92 6.55
N TRP A 198 -0.04 -11.15 7.17
CA TRP A 198 -1.46 -11.50 7.23
C TRP A 198 -2.17 -11.34 5.88
N ALA A 199 -1.85 -10.33 5.09
CA ALA A 199 -2.37 -10.18 3.72
C ALA A 199 -1.62 -11.06 2.69
N ALA A 200 -0.46 -11.61 3.05
CA ALA A 200 0.38 -12.34 2.12
C ALA A 200 -0.16 -13.75 1.83
N ARG A 201 -0.32 -14.05 0.55
CA ARG A 201 -0.71 -15.38 0.02
C ARG A 201 0.16 -15.70 -1.19
N PRO A 202 1.25 -16.46 -1.02
CA PRO A 202 2.09 -16.90 -2.13
C PRO A 202 1.32 -17.73 -3.14
N ASN A 203 1.75 -17.75 -4.40
CA ASN A 203 1.09 -18.48 -5.48
C ASN A 203 0.95 -19.99 -5.24
N TRP A 204 1.89 -20.60 -4.51
CA TRP A 204 1.86 -22.04 -4.18
C TRP A 204 0.97 -22.36 -2.97
N TRP A 205 0.31 -21.33 -2.38
CA TRP A 205 -0.44 -21.48 -1.14
C TRP A 205 -1.86 -20.92 -1.27
N ARG A 206 -2.69 -21.56 -2.09
CA ARG A 206 -3.91 -20.96 -2.61
C ARG A 206 -5.01 -20.72 -1.59
N ASP A 207 -5.22 -21.64 -0.65
CA ASP A 207 -6.45 -21.66 0.15
C ASP A 207 -6.21 -21.81 1.65
N ARG A 208 -4.99 -21.51 2.11
CA ARG A 208 -4.68 -21.60 3.52
C ARG A 208 -4.71 -20.23 4.18
N ARG A 209 -5.27 -20.24 5.36
CA ARG A 209 -5.31 -19.07 6.24
C ARG A 209 -3.95 -18.77 6.87
N GLU A 210 -3.94 -17.67 7.60
CA GLU A 210 -2.86 -16.98 8.25
C GLU A 210 -1.93 -17.84 9.08
N GLU A 211 -2.46 -18.87 9.74
CA GLU A 211 -1.72 -19.65 10.75
C GLU A 211 -0.39 -20.19 10.26
N ILE A 212 -0.33 -20.59 8.99
CA ILE A 212 0.91 -21.03 8.38
C ILE A 212 1.56 -19.89 7.55
N GLY A 213 0.78 -19.14 6.78
CA GLY A 213 1.29 -18.00 5.99
C GLY A 213 1.91 -16.94 6.89
N PHE A 214 1.25 -16.59 7.98
CA PHE A 214 1.69 -15.58 8.93
C PHE A 214 3.07 -15.91 9.54
N ALA A 215 3.20 -17.05 10.18
CA ALA A 215 4.44 -17.40 10.89
C ALA A 215 5.63 -17.58 9.94
N TRP A 216 5.41 -18.15 8.77
CA TRP A 216 6.47 -18.47 7.81
C TRP A 216 6.87 -17.25 6.97
N PHE A 217 5.88 -16.51 6.46
CA PHE A 217 6.13 -15.39 5.56
C PHE A 217 6.75 -14.19 6.28
N SER A 218 6.52 -14.04 7.58
CA SER A 218 7.15 -12.97 8.37
C SER A 218 8.68 -13.05 8.40
N MET A 219 9.24 -14.23 8.17
CA MET A 219 10.70 -14.45 8.13
C MET A 219 11.29 -14.30 6.71
N LEU A 220 10.46 -14.16 5.68
CA LEU A 220 10.92 -14.02 4.31
C LEU A 220 11.27 -12.57 4.02
N LEU A 221 12.55 -12.25 4.07
CA LEU A 221 13.09 -10.94 3.74
C LEU A 221 13.70 -10.97 2.34
N PHE A 222 13.12 -10.18 1.44
CA PHE A 222 13.66 -10.04 0.08
C PHE A 222 14.80 -9.02 0.06
N PRO A 223 15.82 -9.22 -0.79
CA PRO A 223 16.79 -8.18 -1.09
C PRO A 223 16.08 -6.95 -1.66
N VAL A 224 16.41 -5.76 -1.16
CA VAL A 224 15.76 -4.52 -1.61
C VAL A 224 16.15 -4.20 -3.05
N GLY A 225 15.14 -4.02 -3.89
CA GLY A 225 15.34 -3.77 -5.33
C GLY A 225 15.35 -5.04 -6.19
N ALA A 226 15.26 -6.23 -5.59
CA ALA A 226 15.06 -7.48 -6.34
C ALA A 226 13.78 -7.40 -7.20
N PRO A 227 13.70 -8.19 -8.28
CA PRO A 227 12.52 -8.23 -9.13
C PRO A 227 11.23 -8.60 -8.37
N PRO A 228 10.06 -8.08 -8.78
CA PRO A 228 8.79 -8.39 -8.15
C PRO A 228 8.45 -9.89 -8.19
N VAL A 229 7.87 -10.35 -7.09
CA VAL A 229 7.48 -11.75 -6.91
C VAL A 229 5.97 -11.90 -7.05
N PRO A 230 5.45 -12.79 -7.94
CA PRO A 230 4.02 -12.98 -8.11
C PRO A 230 3.38 -13.58 -6.84
N MET A 231 2.27 -13.00 -6.42
CA MET A 231 1.53 -13.37 -5.23
C MET A 231 0.05 -13.57 -5.55
N ASN A 232 -0.65 -14.40 -4.78
CA ASN A 232 -2.11 -14.45 -4.79
C ASN A 232 -2.70 -13.26 -4.01
N SER A 233 -2.01 -12.80 -2.99
CA SER A 233 -2.34 -11.58 -2.24
C SER A 233 -1.08 -11.04 -1.55
N ALA A 234 -0.96 -9.72 -1.47
CA ALA A 234 -0.05 -8.97 -0.62
C ALA A 234 -0.50 -7.51 -0.59
N PHE A 235 -0.19 -6.77 0.47
CA PHE A 235 -0.51 -5.34 0.55
C PHE A 235 0.69 -4.52 1.05
N GLY A 236 1.17 -4.81 2.25
CA GLY A 236 2.38 -4.19 2.79
C GLY A 236 2.24 -2.71 3.15
N GLY A 237 1.04 -2.24 3.46
CA GLY A 237 0.77 -0.85 3.82
C GLY A 237 0.70 0.12 2.64
N LEU A 238 1.25 -0.24 1.47
CA LEU A 238 1.14 0.50 0.21
C LEU A 238 1.04 -0.47 -0.96
N CYS A 239 0.11 -0.22 -1.88
CA CYS A 239 0.02 -0.96 -3.13
C CYS A 239 -0.35 -0.03 -4.29
N VAL A 240 0.40 -0.10 -5.36
CA VAL A 240 0.10 0.56 -6.64
C VAL A 240 -0.69 -0.40 -7.51
N TYR A 241 -1.93 -0.07 -7.81
CA TYR A 241 -2.81 -0.86 -8.67
C TYR A 241 -2.99 -0.20 -10.03
N MET A 242 -3.08 -1.00 -11.08
CA MET A 242 -3.71 -0.57 -12.32
C MET A 242 -5.18 -0.28 -12.04
N ALA A 243 -5.68 0.88 -12.46
CA ALA A 243 -7.06 1.27 -12.16
C ALA A 243 -8.08 0.31 -12.78
N ASP A 244 -7.83 -0.19 -14.01
CA ASP A 244 -8.68 -1.19 -14.68
C ASP A 244 -8.74 -2.52 -13.92
N ALA A 245 -7.76 -2.83 -13.09
CA ALA A 245 -7.71 -4.03 -12.27
C ALA A 245 -8.52 -3.88 -10.97
N ILE A 246 -8.26 -2.82 -10.18
CA ILE A 246 -8.91 -2.64 -8.86
C ILE A 246 -10.35 -2.12 -9.00
N LEU A 247 -10.66 -1.40 -10.08
CA LEU A 247 -12.00 -0.89 -10.36
C LEU A 247 -12.84 -1.80 -11.26
N ALA A 248 -12.31 -2.95 -11.68
CA ALA A 248 -13.02 -3.89 -12.53
C ALA A 248 -14.36 -4.30 -11.93
N HIS A 249 -15.31 -4.68 -12.83
CA HIS A 249 -16.63 -5.08 -12.40
C HIS A 249 -16.58 -6.26 -11.40
N GLY A 250 -17.25 -6.11 -10.26
CA GLY A 250 -17.26 -7.10 -9.18
C GLY A 250 -16.03 -7.10 -8.26
N VAL A 251 -15.01 -6.29 -8.55
CA VAL A 251 -13.85 -6.12 -7.65
C VAL A 251 -14.21 -5.16 -6.53
N ARG A 252 -14.13 -5.66 -5.30
CA ARG A 252 -14.43 -4.93 -4.07
C ARG A 252 -13.73 -5.57 -2.88
N TYR A 253 -13.60 -4.83 -1.79
CA TYR A 253 -13.22 -5.37 -0.51
C TYR A 253 -14.37 -6.12 0.15
N GLU A 254 -14.06 -7.22 0.83
CA GLU A 254 -15.01 -8.00 1.65
C GLU A 254 -14.33 -8.39 2.97
N GLY A 255 -15.13 -8.53 4.04
CA GLY A 255 -14.67 -9.05 5.33
C GLY A 255 -14.78 -10.57 5.41
N GLY A 256 -14.20 -11.15 6.47
CA GLY A 256 -14.23 -12.59 6.74
C GLY A 256 -12.87 -13.28 6.62
N ASP A 257 -11.93 -12.70 5.93
CA ASP A 257 -10.48 -12.88 5.93
C ASP A 257 -9.86 -11.47 5.94
N CYS A 258 -8.54 -11.33 5.84
CA CYS A 258 -7.95 -10.04 5.53
C CYS A 258 -8.64 -9.45 4.29
N GLU A 259 -9.13 -8.23 4.38
CA GLU A 259 -9.94 -7.61 3.32
C GLU A 259 -9.18 -7.50 1.99
N HIS A 260 -7.85 -7.35 2.04
CA HIS A 260 -7.00 -7.37 0.86
C HIS A 260 -6.97 -8.73 0.17
N VAL A 261 -7.04 -9.83 0.92
CA VAL A 261 -7.04 -11.19 0.36
C VAL A 261 -8.29 -11.39 -0.51
N LEU A 262 -9.44 -10.92 -0.05
CA LEU A 262 -10.69 -11.06 -0.80
C LEU A 262 -10.72 -10.11 -2.02
N LEU A 263 -10.25 -8.87 -1.88
CA LEU A 263 -10.05 -7.96 -3.02
C LEU A 263 -9.19 -8.62 -4.12
N HIS A 264 -8.02 -9.14 -3.75
CA HIS A 264 -7.09 -9.74 -4.71
C HIS A 264 -7.64 -11.01 -5.35
N ARG A 265 -8.47 -11.77 -4.61
CA ARG A 265 -9.20 -12.91 -5.18
C ARG A 265 -10.17 -12.48 -6.26
N HIS A 266 -10.88 -11.36 -6.08
CA HIS A 266 -11.74 -10.78 -7.11
C HIS A 266 -10.93 -10.29 -8.32
N MET A 267 -9.81 -9.61 -8.10
CA MET A 267 -8.90 -9.19 -9.18
C MET A 267 -8.37 -10.38 -9.99
N GLN A 268 -7.99 -11.48 -9.31
CA GLN A 268 -7.54 -12.70 -10.00
C GLN A 268 -8.63 -13.33 -10.87
N ARG A 269 -9.90 -13.34 -10.39
CA ARG A 269 -11.06 -13.80 -11.18
C ARG A 269 -11.31 -12.91 -12.38
N ALA A 270 -11.01 -11.62 -12.28
CA ALA A 270 -11.04 -10.65 -13.37
C ALA A 270 -9.83 -10.73 -14.33
N GLY A 271 -8.88 -11.66 -14.10
CA GLY A 271 -7.76 -11.91 -14.98
C GLY A 271 -6.47 -11.12 -14.65
N TYR A 272 -6.34 -10.59 -13.43
CA TYR A 272 -5.18 -9.82 -13.00
C TYR A 272 -4.28 -10.57 -12.03
N GLN A 273 -2.99 -10.29 -12.08
CA GLN A 273 -1.95 -10.82 -11.20
C GLN A 273 -1.42 -9.72 -10.29
N LEU A 274 -1.27 -10.05 -9.02
CA LEU A 274 -0.60 -9.20 -8.02
C LEU A 274 0.84 -9.65 -7.81
N TYR A 275 1.69 -8.69 -7.45
CA TYR A 275 3.09 -8.93 -7.11
C TYR A 275 3.42 -8.24 -5.79
N ILE A 276 4.41 -8.78 -5.04
CA ILE A 276 5.12 -8.02 -4.03
C ILE A 276 6.38 -7.45 -4.67
N ASN A 277 6.61 -6.15 -4.45
CA ASN A 277 7.76 -5.44 -5.01
C ASN A 277 8.77 -5.11 -3.91
N PRO A 278 9.91 -5.82 -3.85
CA PRO A 278 10.96 -5.53 -2.87
C PRO A 278 11.59 -4.14 -3.01
N GLY A 279 11.44 -3.50 -4.17
CA GLY A 279 11.87 -2.11 -4.41
C GLY A 279 10.93 -1.08 -3.77
N SER A 280 9.69 -1.42 -3.48
CA SER A 280 8.73 -0.55 -2.82
C SER A 280 8.67 -0.87 -1.33
N ARG A 281 9.19 0.00 -0.49
CA ARG A 281 9.34 -0.23 0.95
C ARG A 281 8.33 0.58 1.75
N TYR A 282 7.81 -0.05 2.79
CA TYR A 282 6.94 0.56 3.79
C TYR A 282 7.42 0.10 5.18
N ILE A 283 7.73 0.99 6.09
CA ILE A 283 8.18 0.64 7.43
C ILE A 283 7.05 0.89 8.41
N ALA A 284 6.31 -0.16 8.72
CA ALA A 284 5.15 -0.11 9.60
C ALA A 284 5.54 0.23 11.04
N HIS A 285 6.66 -0.31 11.52
CA HIS A 285 7.16 -0.08 12.86
C HIS A 285 8.68 -0.10 12.89
N TRP A 286 9.27 0.85 13.63
CA TRP A 286 10.71 0.94 13.84
C TRP A 286 10.99 1.52 15.22
N GLN A 287 11.50 0.67 16.15
CA GLN A 287 11.98 1.07 17.47
C GLN A 287 13.44 0.72 17.67
#